data_219d712b30afc00e043ec94b4bdd7482
#
_entry.id   219d712b30afc00e043ec94b4bdd7482
#
_cell.length_a   1.000
_cell.length_b   1.000
_cell.length_c   1.000
_cell.angle_alpha   90.00
_cell.angle_beta   90.00
_cell.angle_gamma   90.00
#
_symmetry.space_group_name_H-M   'P 1'
#
loop_
_entity.id
_entity.type
_entity.pdbx_description
1 polymer ?
#
loop_
_entity_poly.entity_id
_entity_poly.type
_entity_poly.pdbx_seq_one_letter_code
_entity_poly.pdbx_strand_id
1 'polypeptide(L)'
;GFTVYERLLQSTGKTHFSTIAQISGALTNIILDYIFIYPMKMGVAGAALATIIGQFVSLFIAMYFHYFKNKEINGNLCYIKANFSLIKGIYLIGASAALMQGLLAVMMAGMNAILGLAQVDPVILIGSFGIYYKIQQIALFSAFGLSNTIISILSFNYGMKDRKRIDECIKYGIVDTIIVSLIITLLFELLAHPLSQLFGLSGSTQEMINICSTALHIASLGFVFMGISVAIQGVLQSIGYAFRPLMIALLRLVIFCFPIAYCFTLTKSVTTLVWWTFPISELLTVIVSLILLKKSYNERISSVKNESITNNLVIAISREHGTNGKEIARQIAKELNIEFYDKEKIKEFALEHGFVSNKENEDYIYSQ
;
A
#
# COMPACT_ATOMS: atom_id res chain seq x y z
N GLY A 1 -7.96 -3.34 14.52
CA GLY A 1 -8.89 -4.43 14.13
C GLY A 1 -9.14 -4.44 12.64
N PHE A 2 -9.82 -3.41 12.11
CA PHE A 2 -10.19 -3.32 10.69
C PHE A 2 -9.01 -3.56 9.74
N THR A 3 -7.90 -2.85 9.92
CA THR A 3 -6.71 -2.92 9.04
C THR A 3 -6.14 -4.34 8.89
N VAL A 4 -6.26 -5.18 9.91
CA VAL A 4 -5.80 -6.58 9.84
C VAL A 4 -6.65 -7.38 8.85
N TYR A 5 -7.98 -7.32 8.97
CA TYR A 5 -8.88 -8.01 8.04
C TYR A 5 -8.79 -7.45 6.62
N GLU A 6 -8.59 -6.14 6.48
CA GLU A 6 -8.31 -5.50 5.21
C GLU A 6 -7.08 -6.12 4.52
N ARG A 7 -5.95 -6.22 5.24
CA ARG A 7 -4.73 -6.81 4.69
C ARG A 7 -4.86 -8.31 4.41
N LEU A 8 -5.60 -9.05 5.23
CA LEU A 8 -5.91 -10.45 4.97
C LEU A 8 -6.74 -10.65 3.70
N LEU A 9 -7.74 -9.80 3.45
CA LEU A 9 -8.51 -9.82 2.20
C LEU A 9 -7.67 -9.41 0.99
N GLN A 10 -6.79 -8.43 1.13
CA GLN A 10 -5.88 -7.98 0.07
C GLN A 10 -4.85 -9.07 -0.29
N SER A 11 -4.28 -9.75 0.71
CA SER A 11 -3.26 -10.79 0.50
C SER A 11 -3.80 -12.03 -0.22
N THR A 12 -5.12 -12.28 -0.15
CA THR A 12 -5.80 -13.36 -0.87
C THR A 12 -6.42 -12.90 -2.21
N GLY A 13 -6.04 -11.71 -2.70
CA GLY A 13 -6.53 -11.17 -3.97
C GLY A 13 -7.97 -10.64 -3.93
N LYS A 14 -8.62 -10.63 -2.76
CA LYS A 14 -10.03 -10.20 -2.59
C LYS A 14 -10.14 -8.71 -2.24
N THR A 15 -9.39 -7.87 -2.95
CA THR A 15 -9.27 -6.43 -2.69
C THR A 15 -10.60 -5.67 -2.79
N HIS A 16 -11.51 -6.11 -3.66
CA HIS A 16 -12.83 -5.49 -3.81
C HIS A 16 -13.67 -5.56 -2.53
N PHE A 17 -13.60 -6.64 -1.75
CA PHE A 17 -14.30 -6.73 -0.47
C PHE A 17 -13.70 -5.81 0.59
N SER A 18 -12.38 -5.65 0.59
CA SER A 18 -11.68 -4.66 1.41
C SER A 18 -12.14 -3.25 1.09
N THR A 19 -12.23 -2.91 -0.20
CA THR A 19 -12.69 -1.60 -0.67
C THR A 19 -14.14 -1.32 -0.28
N ILE A 20 -15.05 -2.31 -0.42
CA ILE A 20 -16.45 -2.17 0.02
C ILE A 20 -16.53 -1.88 1.52
N ALA A 21 -15.74 -2.59 2.34
CA ALA A 21 -15.72 -2.36 3.78
C ALA A 21 -15.24 -0.95 4.14
N GLN A 22 -14.18 -0.45 3.47
CA GLN A 22 -13.67 0.92 3.66
C GLN A 22 -14.71 1.98 3.26
N ILE A 23 -15.29 1.85 2.07
CA ILE A 23 -16.26 2.82 1.56
C ILE A 23 -17.50 2.85 2.46
N SER A 24 -18.00 1.70 2.90
CA SER A 24 -19.16 1.62 3.81
C SER A 24 -18.90 2.35 5.12
N GLY A 25 -17.71 2.15 5.72
CA GLY A 25 -17.34 2.86 6.94
C GLY A 25 -17.16 4.36 6.75
N ALA A 26 -16.56 4.78 5.64
CA ALA A 26 -16.40 6.20 5.30
C ALA A 26 -17.75 6.89 5.07
N LEU A 27 -18.67 6.27 4.34
CA LEU A 27 -20.04 6.78 4.14
C LEU A 27 -20.80 6.88 5.47
N THR A 28 -20.70 5.85 6.32
CA THR A 28 -21.30 5.88 7.66
C THR A 28 -20.74 7.04 8.49
N ASN A 29 -19.42 7.25 8.46
CA ASN A 29 -18.80 8.36 9.17
C ASN A 29 -19.33 9.72 8.68
N ILE A 30 -19.37 9.96 7.36
CA ILE A 30 -19.87 11.23 6.78
C ILE A 30 -21.33 11.49 7.19
N ILE A 31 -22.19 10.46 7.13
CA ILE A 31 -23.61 10.59 7.50
C ILE A 31 -23.74 10.90 8.99
N LEU A 32 -23.02 10.19 9.84
CA LEU A 32 -23.06 10.38 11.29
C LEU A 32 -22.41 11.69 11.74
N ASP A 33 -21.35 12.15 11.07
CA ASP A 33 -20.77 13.47 11.30
C ASP A 33 -21.82 14.57 11.12
N TYR A 34 -22.56 14.52 10.01
CA TYR A 34 -23.65 15.46 9.77
C TYR A 34 -24.68 15.42 10.90
N ILE A 35 -25.14 14.21 11.29
CA ILE A 35 -26.18 14.03 12.32
C ILE A 35 -25.72 14.50 13.70
N PHE A 36 -24.51 14.13 14.11
CA PHE A 36 -24.03 14.41 15.45
C PHE A 36 -23.59 15.87 15.62
N ILE A 37 -23.00 16.47 14.57
CA ILE A 37 -22.51 17.85 14.64
C ILE A 37 -23.66 18.85 14.54
N TYR A 38 -24.59 18.71 13.55
CA TYR A 38 -25.61 19.70 13.28
C TYR A 38 -26.90 19.48 14.11
N PRO A 39 -27.69 18.39 13.96
CA PRO A 39 -28.90 18.21 14.74
C PRO A 39 -28.65 18.00 16.23
N MET A 40 -27.67 17.16 16.58
CA MET A 40 -27.39 16.82 17.98
C MET A 40 -26.44 17.80 18.68
N LYS A 41 -25.84 18.74 17.96
CA LYS A 41 -24.93 19.79 18.49
C LYS A 41 -23.79 19.26 19.37
N MET A 42 -23.32 18.03 19.10
CA MET A 42 -22.26 17.39 19.90
C MET A 42 -20.85 17.96 19.58
N GLY A 43 -20.70 18.77 18.53
CA GLY A 43 -19.42 19.37 18.15
C GLY A 43 -18.31 18.34 17.92
N VAL A 44 -17.13 18.55 18.51
CA VAL A 44 -15.95 17.67 18.36
C VAL A 44 -16.20 16.27 18.89
N ALA A 45 -16.98 16.12 19.98
CA ALA A 45 -17.32 14.81 20.54
C ALA A 45 -18.18 13.99 19.55
N GLY A 46 -19.11 14.65 18.83
CA GLY A 46 -19.90 14.02 17.78
C GLY A 46 -19.07 13.50 16.63
N ALA A 47 -18.11 14.30 16.13
CA ALA A 47 -17.19 13.88 15.09
C ALA A 47 -16.33 12.67 15.52
N ALA A 48 -15.83 12.67 16.75
CA ALA A 48 -15.07 11.55 17.29
C ALA A 48 -15.92 10.27 17.36
N LEU A 49 -17.18 10.38 17.81
CA LEU A 49 -18.12 9.25 17.92
C LEU A 49 -18.47 8.69 16.52
N ALA A 50 -18.75 9.54 15.56
CA ALA A 50 -19.02 9.17 14.18
C ALA A 50 -17.84 8.39 13.55
N THR A 51 -16.60 8.87 13.80
CA THR A 51 -15.38 8.19 13.36
C THR A 51 -15.25 6.79 13.95
N ILE A 52 -15.49 6.65 15.26
CA ILE A 52 -15.44 5.35 15.93
C ILE A 52 -16.48 4.39 15.35
N ILE A 53 -17.72 4.83 15.18
CA ILE A 53 -18.80 4.01 14.62
C ILE A 53 -18.47 3.62 13.17
N GLY A 54 -17.99 4.53 12.34
CA GLY A 54 -17.55 4.25 10.97
C GLY A 54 -16.46 3.17 10.91
N GLN A 55 -15.48 3.22 11.82
CA GLN A 55 -14.43 2.20 11.94
C GLN A 55 -14.99 0.83 12.39
N PHE A 56 -15.98 0.80 13.27
CA PHE A 56 -16.65 -0.44 13.65
C PHE A 56 -17.45 -1.04 12.49
N VAL A 57 -18.16 -0.23 11.71
CA VAL A 57 -18.89 -0.69 10.51
C VAL A 57 -17.91 -1.30 9.51
N SER A 58 -16.79 -0.63 9.21
CA SER A 58 -15.74 -1.18 8.37
C SER A 58 -15.22 -2.52 8.90
N LEU A 59 -14.97 -2.61 10.20
CA LEU A 59 -14.49 -3.84 10.84
C LEU A 59 -15.49 -4.99 10.68
N PHE A 60 -16.77 -4.78 10.99
CA PHE A 60 -17.78 -5.83 10.91
C PHE A 60 -17.99 -6.32 9.47
N ILE A 61 -18.00 -5.41 8.49
CA ILE A 61 -18.12 -5.78 7.08
C ILE A 61 -16.89 -6.54 6.61
N ALA A 62 -15.67 -6.11 6.99
CA ALA A 62 -14.45 -6.81 6.64
C ALA A 62 -14.38 -8.21 7.27
N MET A 63 -14.80 -8.35 8.56
CA MET A 63 -14.93 -9.64 9.23
C MET A 63 -15.92 -10.54 8.53
N TYR A 64 -17.11 -10.03 8.17
CA TYR A 64 -18.11 -10.79 7.44
C TYR A 64 -17.55 -11.36 6.14
N PHE A 65 -16.91 -10.53 5.31
CA PHE A 65 -16.29 -11.00 4.07
C PHE A 65 -15.13 -11.97 4.31
N HIS A 66 -14.34 -11.75 5.36
CA HIS A 66 -13.26 -12.66 5.70
C HIS A 66 -13.77 -14.05 6.05
N TYR A 67 -14.77 -14.18 6.92
CA TYR A 67 -15.29 -15.48 7.35
C TYR A 67 -16.12 -16.19 6.27
N PHE A 68 -16.95 -15.46 5.52
CA PHE A 68 -17.88 -16.08 4.57
C PHE A 68 -17.33 -16.23 3.14
N LYS A 69 -16.42 -15.35 2.72
CA LYS A 69 -15.91 -15.34 1.34
C LYS A 69 -14.43 -15.70 1.22
N ASN A 70 -13.64 -15.60 2.29
CA ASN A 70 -12.21 -15.90 2.26
C ASN A 70 -11.93 -17.29 2.84
N LYS A 71 -12.11 -18.32 2.03
CA LYS A 71 -11.90 -19.73 2.41
C LYS A 71 -10.42 -20.14 2.40
N GLU A 72 -9.53 -19.28 1.89
CA GLU A 72 -8.10 -19.57 1.74
C GLU A 72 -7.33 -19.48 3.06
N ILE A 73 -7.86 -18.73 4.02
CA ILE A 73 -7.25 -18.58 5.34
C ILE A 73 -8.12 -19.30 6.38
N ASN A 74 -7.53 -20.29 7.02
CA ASN A 74 -8.20 -21.00 8.11
C ASN A 74 -8.05 -20.20 9.42
N GLY A 75 -9.18 -19.64 9.88
CA GLY A 75 -9.24 -18.82 11.12
C GLY A 75 -9.41 -19.63 12.42
N ASN A 76 -9.22 -20.94 12.41
CA ASN A 76 -9.38 -21.77 13.60
C ASN A 76 -8.26 -21.52 14.62
N LEU A 77 -8.62 -21.13 15.84
CA LEU A 77 -7.70 -20.80 16.91
C LEU A 77 -6.78 -21.97 17.32
N CYS A 78 -7.13 -23.20 17.01
CA CYS A 78 -6.30 -24.38 17.25
C CYS A 78 -4.96 -24.37 16.50
N TYR A 79 -4.85 -23.58 15.43
CA TYR A 79 -3.62 -23.45 14.65
C TYR A 79 -2.65 -22.37 15.16
N ILE A 80 -3.03 -21.64 16.22
CA ILE A 80 -2.16 -20.61 16.78
C ILE A 80 -0.95 -21.27 17.46
N LYS A 81 0.19 -21.18 16.79
CA LYS A 81 1.49 -21.56 17.34
C LYS A 81 2.41 -20.34 17.36
N ALA A 82 2.95 -20.02 18.54
CA ALA A 82 3.90 -18.92 18.66
C ALA A 82 5.20 -19.27 17.93
N ASN A 83 5.50 -18.56 16.84
CA ASN A 83 6.75 -18.67 16.10
C ASN A 83 7.49 -17.34 16.19
N PHE A 84 8.53 -17.29 17.03
CA PHE A 84 9.30 -16.07 17.29
C PHE A 84 9.98 -15.51 16.03
N SER A 85 10.41 -16.35 15.10
CA SER A 85 11.02 -15.90 13.84
C SER A 85 10.01 -15.15 12.98
N LEU A 86 8.79 -15.69 12.86
CA LEU A 86 7.70 -15.07 12.13
C LEU A 86 7.24 -13.77 12.79
N ILE A 87 7.09 -13.78 14.11
CA ILE A 87 6.73 -12.61 14.91
C ILE A 87 7.77 -11.49 14.70
N LYS A 88 9.08 -11.82 14.82
CA LYS A 88 10.15 -10.85 14.58
C LYS A 88 10.09 -10.24 13.18
N GLY A 89 9.80 -11.04 12.14
CA GLY A 89 9.64 -10.55 10.77
C GLY A 89 8.47 -9.57 10.62
N ILE A 90 7.31 -9.91 11.21
CA ILE A 90 6.12 -9.05 11.21
C ILE A 90 6.42 -7.71 11.90
N TYR A 91 7.03 -7.74 13.09
CA TYR A 91 7.37 -6.52 13.83
C TYR A 91 8.42 -5.67 13.11
N LEU A 92 9.42 -6.28 12.47
CA LEU A 92 10.45 -5.54 11.74
C LEU A 92 9.86 -4.73 10.57
N ILE A 93 9.00 -5.36 9.77
CA ILE A 93 8.33 -4.71 8.63
C ILE A 93 7.30 -3.70 9.15
N GLY A 94 6.50 -4.08 10.16
CA GLY A 94 5.48 -3.22 10.74
C GLY A 94 6.04 -1.98 11.42
N ALA A 95 7.12 -2.11 12.18
CA ALA A 95 7.80 -0.98 12.82
C ALA A 95 8.37 0.00 11.77
N SER A 96 8.96 -0.52 10.69
CA SER A 96 9.42 0.32 9.58
C SER A 96 8.27 1.11 8.95
N ALA A 97 7.13 0.47 8.70
CA ALA A 97 5.94 1.13 8.15
C ALA A 97 5.36 2.18 9.14
N ALA A 98 5.31 1.87 10.43
CA ALA A 98 4.86 2.80 11.47
C ALA A 98 5.78 4.03 11.56
N LEU A 99 7.10 3.82 11.53
CA LEU A 99 8.06 4.92 11.51
C LEU A 99 7.91 5.80 10.27
N MET A 100 7.68 5.24 9.08
CA MET A 100 7.43 6.03 7.87
C MET A 100 6.19 6.92 8.00
N GLN A 101 5.12 6.43 8.63
CA GLN A 101 3.94 7.27 8.93
C GLN A 101 4.24 8.33 9.99
N GLY A 102 5.01 7.99 11.01
CA GLY A 102 5.46 8.95 12.02
C GLY A 102 6.32 10.07 11.45
N LEU A 103 7.14 9.79 10.43
CA LEU A 103 7.96 10.82 9.76
C LEU A 103 7.13 11.92 9.09
N LEU A 104 5.88 11.65 8.68
CA LEU A 104 4.99 12.69 8.17
C LEU A 104 4.64 13.73 9.25
N ALA A 105 4.39 13.28 10.48
CA ALA A 105 4.14 14.17 11.60
C ALA A 105 5.43 14.95 11.99
N VAL A 106 6.58 14.31 11.96
CA VAL A 106 7.88 14.96 12.19
C VAL A 106 8.14 16.02 11.13
N MET A 107 7.85 15.73 9.85
CA MET A 107 7.99 16.70 8.77
C MET A 107 7.09 17.91 8.98
N MET A 108 5.82 17.71 9.34
CA MET A 108 4.89 18.80 9.59
C MET A 108 5.35 19.67 10.77
N ALA A 109 5.72 19.06 11.90
CA ALA A 109 6.21 19.77 13.07
C ALA A 109 7.53 20.52 12.79
N GLY A 110 8.47 19.86 12.11
CA GLY A 110 9.75 20.45 11.73
C GLY A 110 9.62 21.60 10.75
N MET A 111 8.77 21.48 9.74
CA MET A 111 8.48 22.59 8.81
C MET A 111 7.86 23.77 9.53
N ASN A 112 6.88 23.57 10.43
CA ASN A 112 6.32 24.65 11.23
C ASN A 112 7.38 25.35 12.09
N ALA A 113 8.30 24.59 12.69
CA ALA A 113 9.40 25.18 13.46
C ALA A 113 10.37 25.98 12.58
N ILE A 114 10.72 25.48 11.39
CA ILE A 114 11.61 26.17 10.45
C ILE A 114 10.94 27.43 9.90
N LEU A 115 9.68 27.37 9.51
CA LEU A 115 8.92 28.52 9.01
C LEU A 115 8.74 29.58 10.10
N GLY A 116 8.68 29.18 11.38
CA GLY A 116 8.67 30.09 12.53
C GLY A 116 9.96 30.90 12.73
N LEU A 117 11.08 30.49 12.10
CA LEU A 117 12.36 31.21 12.12
C LEU A 117 12.48 32.23 10.98
N ALA A 118 11.52 32.29 10.07
CA ALA A 118 11.56 33.19 8.92
C ALA A 118 11.46 34.66 9.35
N GLN A 119 12.03 35.57 8.55
CA GLN A 119 12.00 37.02 8.78
C GLN A 119 10.66 37.71 8.39
N VAL A 120 9.65 36.92 8.05
CA VAL A 120 8.27 37.35 7.71
C VAL A 120 7.36 36.89 8.83
N ASP A 121 6.15 37.47 8.92
CA ASP A 121 5.15 37.09 9.95
C ASP A 121 4.97 35.57 9.97
N PRO A 122 5.41 34.89 11.05
CA PRO A 122 5.37 33.41 11.14
C PRO A 122 3.93 32.87 11.06
N VAL A 123 2.94 33.62 11.53
CA VAL A 123 1.52 33.22 11.57
C VAL A 123 1.00 33.05 10.14
N ILE A 124 1.33 34.00 9.26
CA ILE A 124 0.91 33.97 7.86
C ILE A 124 1.57 32.76 7.14
N LEU A 125 2.87 32.56 7.32
CA LEU A 125 3.61 31.51 6.61
C LEU A 125 3.22 30.12 7.09
N ILE A 126 3.11 29.89 8.40
CA ILE A 126 2.66 28.64 9.00
C ILE A 126 1.20 28.36 8.65
N GLY A 127 0.34 29.38 8.66
CA GLY A 127 -1.06 29.25 8.24
C GLY A 127 -1.19 28.83 6.78
N SER A 128 -0.42 29.45 5.88
CA SER A 128 -0.36 29.09 4.46
C SER A 128 0.14 27.65 4.26
N PHE A 129 1.16 27.23 5.02
CA PHE A 129 1.64 25.86 5.00
C PHE A 129 0.58 24.87 5.49
N GLY A 130 -0.20 25.23 6.52
CA GLY A 130 -1.30 24.40 7.03
C GLY A 130 -2.39 24.16 5.98
N ILE A 131 -2.75 25.18 5.19
CA ILE A 131 -3.71 25.05 4.08
C ILE A 131 -3.11 24.17 2.97
N TYR A 132 -1.89 24.50 2.52
CA TYR A 132 -1.17 23.73 1.52
C TYR A 132 -1.07 22.25 1.89
N TYR A 133 -0.68 21.93 3.14
CA TYR A 133 -0.51 20.57 3.61
C TYR A 133 -1.80 19.75 3.54
N LYS A 134 -2.94 20.34 3.88
CA LYS A 134 -4.25 19.67 3.74
C LYS A 134 -4.56 19.32 2.29
N ILE A 135 -4.27 20.23 1.36
CA ILE A 135 -4.51 20.01 -0.07
C ILE A 135 -3.53 18.97 -0.64
N GLN A 136 -2.26 19.05 -0.26
CA GLN A 136 -1.23 18.06 -0.65
C GLN A 136 -1.57 16.63 -0.24
N GLN A 137 -2.32 16.43 0.86
CA GLN A 137 -2.76 15.11 1.30
C GLN A 137 -3.55 14.35 0.22
N ILE A 138 -4.28 15.06 -0.65
CA ILE A 138 -5.00 14.44 -1.78
C ILE A 138 -4.02 13.74 -2.72
N ALA A 139 -2.94 14.42 -3.09
CA ALA A 139 -1.88 13.84 -3.94
C ALA A 139 -1.15 12.70 -3.24
N LEU A 140 -0.83 12.87 -1.96
CA LEU A 140 -0.11 11.88 -1.16
C LEU A 140 -0.92 10.58 -0.98
N PHE A 141 -2.21 10.69 -0.66
CA PHE A 141 -3.06 9.51 -0.50
C PHE A 141 -3.29 8.77 -1.81
N SER A 142 -3.36 9.47 -2.93
CA SER A 142 -3.40 8.85 -4.26
C SER A 142 -2.14 8.03 -4.55
N ALA A 143 -0.96 8.58 -4.25
CA ALA A 143 0.32 7.88 -4.38
C ALA A 143 0.41 6.66 -3.44
N PHE A 144 -0.06 6.77 -2.19
CA PHE A 144 -0.12 5.64 -1.26
C PHE A 144 -1.11 4.56 -1.71
N GLY A 145 -2.24 4.93 -2.30
CA GLY A 145 -3.19 3.99 -2.87
C GLY A 145 -2.55 3.12 -3.95
N LEU A 146 -1.85 3.75 -4.90
CA LEU A 146 -1.10 3.05 -5.96
C LEU A 146 0.04 2.20 -5.38
N SER A 147 0.80 2.73 -4.44
CA SER A 147 1.86 1.97 -3.76
C SER A 147 1.32 0.73 -3.04
N ASN A 148 0.18 0.81 -2.37
CA ASN A 148 -0.47 -0.33 -1.72
C ASN A 148 -0.91 -1.40 -2.74
N THR A 149 -1.38 -0.98 -3.93
CA THR A 149 -1.71 -1.88 -5.04
C THR A 149 -0.47 -2.60 -5.55
N ILE A 150 0.63 -1.86 -5.76
CA ILE A 150 1.93 -2.44 -6.13
C ILE A 150 2.37 -3.47 -5.08
N ILE A 151 2.30 -3.14 -3.79
CA ILE A 151 2.67 -4.05 -2.70
C ILE A 151 1.88 -5.35 -2.81
N SER A 152 0.57 -5.29 -2.98
CA SER A 152 -0.29 -6.47 -3.00
C SER A 152 0.00 -7.37 -4.19
N ILE A 153 0.08 -6.82 -5.41
CA ILE A 153 0.29 -7.58 -6.65
C ILE A 153 1.73 -8.12 -6.71
N LEU A 154 2.70 -7.27 -6.39
CA LEU A 154 4.11 -7.63 -6.50
C LEU A 154 4.51 -8.67 -5.45
N SER A 155 4.03 -8.56 -4.19
CA SER A 155 4.31 -9.55 -3.15
C SER A 155 3.79 -10.93 -3.52
N PHE A 156 2.60 -11.02 -4.13
CA PHE A 156 2.02 -12.27 -4.60
C PHE A 156 2.89 -12.90 -5.71
N ASN A 157 3.22 -12.12 -6.74
CA ASN A 157 4.04 -12.64 -7.87
C ASN A 157 5.49 -12.93 -7.44
N TYR A 158 6.02 -12.18 -6.47
CA TYR A 158 7.34 -12.46 -5.89
C TYR A 158 7.35 -13.77 -5.10
N GLY A 159 6.28 -14.06 -4.35
CA GLY A 159 6.09 -15.34 -3.67
C GLY A 159 5.97 -16.53 -4.66
N MET A 160 5.31 -16.30 -5.78
CA MET A 160 5.19 -17.31 -6.86
C MET A 160 6.46 -17.46 -7.72
N LYS A 161 7.47 -16.60 -7.51
CA LYS A 161 8.71 -16.54 -8.30
C LYS A 161 8.49 -16.34 -9.81
N ASP A 162 7.40 -15.69 -10.20
CA ASP A 162 7.10 -15.36 -11.59
C ASP A 162 7.82 -14.07 -12.00
N ARG A 163 9.02 -14.22 -12.52
CA ARG A 163 9.90 -13.12 -12.91
C ARG A 163 9.25 -12.17 -13.92
N LYS A 164 8.53 -12.69 -14.91
CA LYS A 164 7.90 -11.87 -15.94
C LYS A 164 6.85 -10.94 -15.33
N ARG A 165 5.98 -11.48 -14.49
CA ARG A 165 4.95 -10.69 -13.81
C ARG A 165 5.52 -9.72 -12.78
N ILE A 166 6.65 -10.06 -12.14
CA ILE A 166 7.38 -9.14 -11.26
C ILE A 166 7.85 -7.91 -12.06
N ASP A 167 8.52 -8.12 -13.19
CA ASP A 167 9.04 -7.04 -14.02
C ASP A 167 7.92 -6.18 -14.62
N GLU A 168 6.83 -6.79 -15.08
CA GLU A 168 5.62 -6.10 -15.55
C GLU A 168 4.98 -5.26 -14.44
N CYS A 169 4.83 -5.82 -13.23
CA CYS A 169 4.24 -5.11 -12.08
C CYS A 169 5.07 -3.89 -11.68
N ILE A 170 6.39 -4.00 -11.64
CA ILE A 170 7.28 -2.86 -11.34
C ILE A 170 7.16 -1.79 -12.42
N LYS A 171 7.23 -2.20 -13.70
CA LYS A 171 7.16 -1.27 -14.84
C LYS A 171 5.82 -0.53 -14.88
N TYR A 172 4.73 -1.27 -14.91
CA TYR A 172 3.40 -0.65 -15.02
C TYR A 172 3.00 0.08 -13.74
N GLY A 173 3.35 -0.44 -12.57
CA GLY A 173 3.08 0.26 -11.30
C GLY A 173 3.75 1.63 -11.21
N ILE A 174 5.00 1.77 -11.67
CA ILE A 174 5.68 3.06 -11.74
C ILE A 174 5.04 3.96 -12.81
N VAL A 175 4.75 3.42 -14.00
CA VAL A 175 4.14 4.19 -15.10
C VAL A 175 2.75 4.71 -14.69
N ASP A 176 1.90 3.87 -14.12
CA ASP A 176 0.56 4.26 -13.65
C ASP A 176 0.66 5.35 -12.57
N THR A 177 1.65 5.24 -11.67
CA THR A 177 1.87 6.26 -10.65
C THR A 177 2.32 7.59 -11.27
N ILE A 178 3.17 7.58 -12.30
CA ILE A 178 3.56 8.78 -13.03
C ILE A 178 2.34 9.41 -13.71
N ILE A 179 1.52 8.63 -14.39
CA ILE A 179 0.32 9.13 -15.10
C ILE A 179 -0.65 9.79 -14.11
N VAL A 180 -0.97 9.11 -13.00
CA VAL A 180 -1.89 9.64 -11.99
C VAL A 180 -1.30 10.89 -11.33
N SER A 181 -0.01 10.89 -11.00
CA SER A 181 0.65 12.07 -10.41
C SER A 181 0.68 13.26 -11.37
N LEU A 182 0.87 13.03 -12.68
CA LEU A 182 0.77 14.08 -13.71
C LEU A 182 -0.65 14.66 -13.78
N ILE A 183 -1.67 13.81 -13.78
CA ILE A 183 -3.08 14.26 -13.78
C ILE A 183 -3.34 15.13 -12.54
N ILE A 184 -2.90 14.70 -11.37
CA ILE A 184 -3.07 15.46 -10.12
C ILE A 184 -2.29 16.78 -10.17
N THR A 185 -1.06 16.78 -10.70
CA THR A 185 -0.28 18.00 -10.88
C THR A 185 -1.01 18.99 -11.78
N LEU A 186 -1.53 18.54 -12.93
CA LEU A 186 -2.30 19.40 -13.84
C LEU A 186 -3.57 19.95 -13.19
N LEU A 187 -4.29 19.12 -12.43
CA LEU A 187 -5.47 19.57 -11.68
C LEU A 187 -5.10 20.64 -10.64
N PHE A 188 -3.99 20.47 -9.95
CA PHE A 188 -3.56 21.45 -8.94
C PHE A 188 -3.04 22.73 -9.57
N GLU A 189 -2.39 22.67 -10.73
CA GLU A 189 -2.02 23.87 -11.49
C GLU A 189 -3.27 24.67 -11.94
N LEU A 190 -4.29 23.99 -12.42
CA LEU A 190 -5.53 24.62 -12.87
C LEU A 190 -6.40 25.15 -11.71
N LEU A 191 -6.40 24.43 -10.59
CA LEU A 191 -7.30 24.67 -9.46
C LEU A 191 -6.59 25.25 -8.22
N ALA A 192 -5.34 25.70 -8.31
CA ALA A 192 -4.55 26.15 -7.17
C ALA A 192 -5.27 27.22 -6.35
N HIS A 193 -5.78 28.26 -7.01
CA HIS A 193 -6.48 29.34 -6.33
C HIS A 193 -7.85 28.94 -5.77
N PRO A 194 -8.76 28.28 -6.52
CA PRO A 194 -10.01 27.74 -5.98
C PRO A 194 -9.82 26.78 -4.81
N LEU A 195 -8.83 25.89 -4.89
CA LEU A 195 -8.53 24.98 -3.78
C LEU A 195 -8.04 25.72 -2.55
N SER A 196 -7.15 26.70 -2.73
CA SER A 196 -6.67 27.54 -1.61
C SER A 196 -7.80 28.29 -0.92
N GLN A 197 -8.77 28.79 -1.68
CA GLN A 197 -9.97 29.42 -1.13
C GLN A 197 -10.85 28.44 -0.37
N LEU A 198 -11.15 27.28 -0.98
CA LEU A 198 -12.01 26.25 -0.39
C LEU A 198 -11.48 25.74 0.95
N PHE A 199 -10.17 25.49 1.06
CA PHE A 199 -9.55 25.00 2.30
C PHE A 199 -9.19 26.08 3.30
N GLY A 200 -9.20 27.36 2.87
CA GLY A 200 -8.96 28.53 3.69
C GLY A 200 -10.21 29.15 4.33
N LEU A 201 -11.41 28.59 4.13
CA LEU A 201 -12.72 29.20 4.47
C LEU A 201 -12.94 29.56 5.95
N SER A 202 -12.18 29.05 6.89
CA SER A 202 -12.38 29.32 8.31
C SER A 202 -11.15 30.01 8.93
N GLY A 203 -11.11 31.34 8.85
CA GLY A 203 -10.13 32.15 9.57
C GLY A 203 -8.82 32.45 8.85
N SER A 204 -8.73 32.18 7.54
CA SER A 204 -7.56 32.50 6.74
C SER A 204 -7.65 33.90 6.14
N THR A 205 -6.55 34.63 6.15
CA THR A 205 -6.45 35.94 5.48
C THR A 205 -6.29 35.76 3.96
N GLN A 206 -6.65 36.76 3.18
CA GLN A 206 -6.45 36.74 1.72
C GLN A 206 -4.97 36.54 1.34
N GLU A 207 -4.07 37.05 2.16
CA GLU A 207 -2.64 36.89 1.99
C GLU A 207 -2.21 35.40 2.15
N MET A 208 -2.73 34.70 3.15
CA MET A 208 -2.49 33.25 3.33
C MET A 208 -2.98 32.45 2.12
N ILE A 209 -4.15 32.80 1.57
CA ILE A 209 -4.71 32.14 0.38
C ILE A 209 -3.81 32.35 -0.84
N ASN A 210 -3.32 33.56 -1.05
CA ASN A 210 -2.42 33.89 -2.16
C ASN A 210 -1.08 33.15 -2.04
N ILE A 211 -0.48 33.14 -0.85
CA ILE A 211 0.76 32.38 -0.59
C ILE A 211 0.52 30.88 -0.78
N CYS A 212 -0.61 30.36 -0.31
CA CYS A 212 -0.96 28.95 -0.51
C CYS A 212 -1.14 28.60 -2.00
N SER A 213 -1.77 29.47 -2.79
CA SER A 213 -1.90 29.29 -4.23
C SER A 213 -0.53 29.25 -4.91
N THR A 214 0.38 30.14 -4.54
CA THR A 214 1.78 30.12 -5.01
C THR A 214 2.50 28.84 -4.57
N ALA A 215 2.28 28.40 -3.34
CA ALA A 215 2.81 27.15 -2.81
C ALA A 215 2.34 25.95 -3.63
N LEU A 216 1.06 25.89 -3.98
CA LEU A 216 0.50 24.81 -4.80
C LEU A 216 1.11 24.78 -6.20
N HIS A 217 1.25 25.91 -6.88
CA HIS A 217 1.88 25.98 -8.19
C HIS A 217 3.33 25.47 -8.17
N ILE A 218 4.11 25.87 -7.18
CA ILE A 218 5.52 25.46 -7.10
C ILE A 218 5.64 24.01 -6.65
N ALA A 219 4.96 23.63 -5.57
CA ALA A 219 5.14 22.32 -4.94
C ALA A 219 4.49 21.18 -5.74
N SER A 220 3.43 21.45 -6.53
CA SER A 220 2.80 20.46 -7.40
C SER A 220 3.77 19.88 -8.43
N LEU A 221 4.77 20.63 -8.87
CA LEU A 221 5.85 20.15 -9.76
C LEU A 221 6.61 18.97 -9.14
N GLY A 222 6.64 18.89 -7.80
CA GLY A 222 7.24 17.79 -7.07
C GLY A 222 6.39 16.51 -6.99
N PHE A 223 5.09 16.56 -7.29
CA PHE A 223 4.18 15.42 -7.06
C PHE A 223 4.50 14.20 -7.93
N VAL A 224 5.01 14.40 -9.13
CA VAL A 224 5.47 13.29 -9.99
C VAL A 224 6.65 12.58 -9.34
N PHE A 225 7.62 13.33 -8.84
CA PHE A 225 8.78 12.78 -8.13
C PHE A 225 8.38 12.10 -6.82
N MET A 226 7.46 12.70 -6.07
CA MET A 226 6.87 12.10 -4.88
C MET A 226 6.20 10.76 -5.22
N GLY A 227 5.38 10.70 -6.26
CA GLY A 227 4.72 9.49 -6.71
C GLY A 227 5.72 8.37 -7.01
N ILE A 228 6.77 8.66 -7.80
CA ILE A 228 7.82 7.70 -8.14
C ILE A 228 8.52 7.18 -6.87
N SER A 229 8.90 8.06 -5.94
CA SER A 229 9.58 7.65 -4.72
C SER A 229 8.69 6.78 -3.82
N VAL A 230 7.39 7.08 -3.73
CA VAL A 230 6.40 6.30 -2.98
C VAL A 230 6.12 4.95 -3.66
N ALA A 231 6.04 4.90 -4.98
CA ALA A 231 5.92 3.64 -5.72
C ALA A 231 7.14 2.73 -5.49
N ILE A 232 8.35 3.27 -5.56
CA ILE A 232 9.59 2.53 -5.29
C ILE A 232 9.62 2.02 -3.84
N GLN A 233 9.16 2.80 -2.87
CA GLN A 233 9.02 2.33 -1.49
C GLN A 233 8.10 1.09 -1.42
N GLY A 234 6.97 1.11 -2.14
CA GLY A 234 6.07 -0.04 -2.25
C GLY A 234 6.75 -1.27 -2.87
N VAL A 235 7.49 -1.09 -3.96
CA VAL A 235 8.28 -2.16 -4.58
C VAL A 235 9.29 -2.77 -3.59
N LEU A 236 10.03 -1.94 -2.86
CA LEU A 236 11.02 -2.42 -1.89
C LEU A 236 10.38 -3.14 -0.71
N GLN A 237 9.20 -2.69 -0.25
CA GLN A 237 8.44 -3.38 0.80
C GLN A 237 7.96 -4.75 0.34
N SER A 238 7.43 -4.86 -0.88
CA SER A 238 6.88 -6.09 -1.43
C SER A 238 7.92 -7.21 -1.57
N ILE A 239 9.18 -6.86 -1.83
CA ILE A 239 10.30 -7.83 -1.89
C ILE A 239 10.97 -8.06 -0.53
N GLY A 240 10.36 -7.56 0.56
CA GLY A 240 10.76 -7.86 1.94
C GLY A 240 11.90 -7.01 2.49
N TYR A 241 12.16 -5.81 1.93
CA TYR A 241 13.04 -4.84 2.57
C TYR A 241 12.26 -3.97 3.56
N ALA A 242 12.66 -3.96 4.82
CA ALA A 242 12.09 -3.09 5.83
C ALA A 242 12.82 -1.73 5.90
N PHE A 243 14.14 -1.73 5.82
CA PHE A 243 14.97 -0.57 6.10
C PHE A 243 15.11 0.39 4.91
N ARG A 244 15.18 -0.13 3.67
CA ARG A 244 15.36 0.71 2.47
C ARG A 244 14.20 1.65 2.21
N PRO A 245 12.92 1.23 2.31
CA PRO A 245 11.79 2.15 2.21
C PRO A 245 11.79 3.23 3.28
N LEU A 246 12.15 2.87 4.54
CA LEU A 246 12.27 3.82 5.63
C LEU A 246 13.37 4.86 5.36
N MET A 247 14.53 4.44 4.83
CA MET A 247 15.59 5.38 4.43
C MET A 247 15.10 6.38 3.38
N ILE A 248 14.36 5.92 2.36
CA ILE A 248 13.79 6.82 1.34
C ILE A 248 12.85 7.83 1.99
N ALA A 249 11.97 7.39 2.89
CA ALA A 249 11.06 8.27 3.61
C ALA A 249 11.81 9.30 4.48
N LEU A 250 12.86 8.87 5.18
CA LEU A 250 13.70 9.74 6.02
C LEU A 250 14.45 10.79 5.17
N LEU A 251 15.03 10.38 4.05
CA LEU A 251 15.70 11.28 3.13
C LEU A 251 14.72 12.35 2.61
N ARG A 252 13.55 11.93 2.17
CA ARG A 252 12.52 12.80 1.60
C ARG A 252 12.01 13.82 2.60
N LEU A 253 11.59 13.35 3.78
CA LEU A 253 10.80 14.13 4.73
C LEU A 253 11.65 14.93 5.72
N VAL A 254 12.90 14.52 5.93
CA VAL A 254 13.77 15.13 6.97
C VAL A 254 15.09 15.61 6.37
N ILE A 255 15.89 14.68 5.83
CA ILE A 255 17.29 14.96 5.50
C ILE A 255 17.43 15.95 4.36
N PHE A 256 16.61 15.87 3.33
CA PHE A 256 16.63 16.85 2.24
C PHE A 256 15.69 18.03 2.52
N CYS A 257 14.49 17.76 3.06
CA CYS A 257 13.49 18.78 3.26
C CYS A 257 13.94 19.87 4.25
N PHE A 258 14.41 19.51 5.45
CA PHE A 258 14.73 20.51 6.49
C PHE A 258 15.91 21.42 6.16
N PRO A 259 17.07 20.93 5.70
CA PRO A 259 18.16 21.82 5.35
C PRO A 259 17.82 22.80 4.21
N ILE A 260 17.11 22.30 3.18
CA ILE A 260 16.72 23.13 2.03
C ILE A 260 15.72 24.19 2.49
N ALA A 261 14.69 23.81 3.28
CA ALA A 261 13.73 24.76 3.85
C ALA A 261 14.42 25.82 4.71
N TYR A 262 15.34 25.42 5.58
CA TYR A 262 16.10 26.33 6.43
C TYR A 262 16.94 27.33 5.61
N CYS A 263 17.61 26.87 4.56
CA CYS A 263 18.37 27.76 3.65
C CYS A 263 17.44 28.82 3.01
N PHE A 264 16.23 28.44 2.63
CA PHE A 264 15.28 29.39 2.04
C PHE A 264 14.71 30.37 3.05
N THR A 265 14.57 30.01 4.33
CA THR A 265 14.13 30.97 5.36
C THR A 265 15.11 32.12 5.59
N LEU A 266 16.39 31.96 5.23
CA LEU A 266 17.39 33.01 5.31
C LEU A 266 17.30 34.03 4.17
N THR A 267 16.45 33.78 3.18
CA THR A 267 16.30 34.65 2.00
C THR A 267 15.19 35.70 2.23
N LYS A 268 15.33 36.87 1.56
CA LYS A 268 14.30 37.94 1.63
C LYS A 268 12.97 37.54 0.98
N SER A 269 12.96 36.59 0.04
CA SER A 269 11.78 36.14 -0.71
C SER A 269 11.27 34.78 -0.20
N VAL A 270 11.28 34.61 1.12
CA VAL A 270 10.92 33.34 1.76
C VAL A 270 9.49 32.87 1.40
N THR A 271 8.54 33.78 1.25
CA THR A 271 7.14 33.50 0.92
C THR A 271 6.94 32.76 -0.40
N THR A 272 7.92 32.85 -1.31
CA THR A 272 7.91 32.14 -2.60
C THR A 272 8.95 31.04 -2.66
N LEU A 273 10.18 31.31 -2.20
CA LEU A 273 11.30 30.39 -2.38
C LEU A 273 11.19 29.14 -1.49
N VAL A 274 10.60 29.26 -0.30
CA VAL A 274 10.49 28.10 0.61
C VAL A 274 9.70 26.93 0.01
N TRP A 275 8.79 27.19 -0.91
CA TRP A 275 7.99 26.15 -1.56
C TRP A 275 8.77 25.30 -2.55
N TRP A 276 9.89 25.80 -3.07
CA TRP A 276 10.84 25.01 -3.88
C TRP A 276 11.52 23.90 -3.09
N THR A 277 11.45 23.94 -1.77
CA THR A 277 11.92 22.86 -0.90
C THR A 277 11.33 21.52 -1.34
N PHE A 278 10.01 21.46 -1.64
CA PHE A 278 9.33 20.22 -1.97
C PHE A 278 9.77 19.63 -3.31
N PRO A 279 9.73 20.33 -4.44
CA PRO A 279 10.22 19.79 -5.71
C PRO A 279 11.68 19.37 -5.66
N ILE A 280 12.54 20.14 -5.01
CA ILE A 280 13.97 19.85 -4.93
C ILE A 280 14.23 18.61 -4.07
N SER A 281 13.61 18.52 -2.88
CA SER A 281 13.78 17.37 -2.00
C SER A 281 13.24 16.08 -2.62
N GLU A 282 12.10 16.15 -3.34
CA GLU A 282 11.52 15.01 -4.02
C GLU A 282 12.39 14.56 -5.20
N LEU A 283 12.95 15.49 -5.99
CA LEU A 283 13.87 15.18 -7.09
C LEU A 283 15.12 14.46 -6.57
N LEU A 284 15.74 14.98 -5.52
CA LEU A 284 16.91 14.34 -4.90
C LEU A 284 16.57 12.95 -4.38
N THR A 285 15.38 12.80 -3.79
CA THR A 285 14.92 11.53 -3.26
C THR A 285 14.69 10.49 -4.38
N VAL A 286 14.13 10.88 -5.52
CA VAL A 286 13.92 9.97 -6.65
C VAL A 286 15.26 9.42 -7.16
N ILE A 287 16.30 10.26 -7.26
CA ILE A 287 17.63 9.81 -7.69
C ILE A 287 18.14 8.69 -6.77
N VAL A 288 18.09 8.91 -5.46
CA VAL A 288 18.50 7.89 -4.48
C VAL A 288 17.59 6.65 -4.54
N SER A 289 16.28 6.85 -4.70
CA SER A 289 15.30 5.76 -4.79
C SER A 289 15.56 4.85 -6.00
N LEU A 290 15.89 5.42 -7.15
CA LEU A 290 16.24 4.67 -8.36
C LEU A 290 17.53 3.86 -8.19
N ILE A 291 18.54 4.43 -7.52
CA ILE A 291 19.78 3.72 -7.19
C ILE A 291 19.49 2.52 -6.28
N LEU A 292 18.68 2.74 -5.22
CA LEU A 292 18.28 1.68 -4.30
C LEU A 292 17.40 0.62 -4.97
N LEU A 293 16.51 1.02 -5.88
CA LEU A 293 15.71 0.09 -6.67
C LEU A 293 16.61 -0.79 -7.54
N LYS A 294 17.53 -0.20 -8.31
CA LYS A 294 18.47 -0.95 -9.16
C LYS A 294 19.32 -1.94 -8.35
N LYS A 295 19.83 -1.50 -7.20
CA LYS A 295 20.60 -2.36 -6.28
C LYS A 295 19.73 -3.51 -5.76
N SER A 296 18.51 -3.23 -5.29
CA SER A 296 17.59 -4.24 -4.74
C SER A 296 17.13 -5.22 -5.80
N TYR A 297 16.90 -4.73 -7.02
CA TYR A 297 16.55 -5.54 -8.17
C TYR A 297 17.65 -6.58 -8.47
N ASN A 298 18.91 -6.15 -8.52
CA ASN A 298 20.04 -7.04 -8.75
C ASN A 298 20.25 -8.05 -7.62
N GLU A 299 19.99 -7.67 -6.38
CA GLU A 299 20.19 -8.55 -5.21
C GLU A 299 19.11 -9.63 -5.08
N ARG A 300 17.85 -9.29 -5.30
CA ARG A 300 16.73 -10.20 -4.99
C ARG A 300 15.89 -10.62 -6.19
N ILE A 301 15.74 -9.78 -7.20
CA ILE A 301 14.87 -10.07 -8.33
C ILE A 301 15.66 -10.76 -9.47
N SER A 302 16.89 -10.34 -9.76
CA SER A 302 17.70 -10.98 -10.80
C SER A 302 18.01 -12.44 -10.51
N SER A 303 18.08 -12.82 -9.23
CA SER A 303 18.31 -14.20 -8.79
C SER A 303 17.04 -15.07 -8.82
N VAL A 304 15.86 -14.49 -8.97
CA VAL A 304 14.63 -15.23 -9.21
C VAL A 304 14.76 -15.86 -10.59
N LYS A 305 15.19 -17.12 -10.63
CA LYS A 305 15.02 -17.94 -11.84
C LYS A 305 13.52 -17.98 -12.08
N ASN A 306 13.09 -17.78 -13.33
CA ASN A 306 11.83 -18.32 -13.74
C ASN A 306 11.91 -19.82 -13.40
N GLU A 307 11.40 -20.19 -12.22
CA GLU A 307 10.78 -21.49 -12.17
C GLU A 307 9.64 -21.26 -13.18
N SER A 308 9.94 -21.54 -14.49
CA SER A 308 8.86 -21.93 -15.35
C SER A 308 8.04 -22.84 -14.45
N ILE A 309 6.80 -22.50 -14.18
CA ILE A 309 5.79 -23.50 -13.98
C ILE A 309 6.04 -24.35 -15.22
N THR A 310 6.95 -25.31 -15.12
CA THR A 310 6.93 -26.47 -16.00
C THR A 310 5.49 -26.81 -15.90
N ASN A 311 4.77 -26.67 -16.99
CA ASN A 311 3.35 -26.93 -17.05
C ASN A 311 3.18 -28.35 -16.50
N ASN A 312 3.19 -28.50 -15.20
CA ASN A 312 2.71 -29.64 -14.51
C ASN A 312 1.21 -29.53 -14.65
N LEU A 313 0.77 -29.77 -15.90
CA LEU A 313 -0.64 -29.89 -16.19
C LEU A 313 -1.13 -31.10 -15.37
N VAL A 314 -1.71 -30.80 -14.22
CA VAL A 314 -2.35 -31.81 -13.39
C VAL A 314 -3.80 -31.84 -13.84
N ILE A 315 -4.18 -32.91 -14.49
CA ILE A 315 -5.56 -33.19 -14.87
C ILE A 315 -6.13 -34.21 -13.88
N ALA A 316 -7.01 -33.75 -12.99
CA ALA A 316 -7.75 -34.63 -12.10
C ALA A 316 -9.03 -35.11 -12.81
N ILE A 317 -9.15 -36.42 -13.03
CA ILE A 317 -10.34 -37.03 -13.66
C ILE A 317 -11.13 -37.76 -12.58
N SER A 318 -12.28 -37.20 -12.21
CA SER A 318 -13.27 -37.89 -11.37
C SER A 318 -14.08 -38.88 -12.22
N ARG A 319 -14.36 -40.07 -11.68
CA ARG A 319 -15.07 -41.12 -12.41
C ARG A 319 -16.07 -41.86 -11.51
N GLU A 320 -17.15 -42.30 -12.12
CA GLU A 320 -18.05 -43.28 -11.51
C GLU A 320 -17.61 -44.72 -11.86
N HIS A 321 -18.01 -45.67 -11.03
CA HIS A 321 -17.69 -47.11 -11.28
C HIS A 321 -18.30 -47.56 -12.62
N GLY A 322 -17.51 -48.20 -13.45
CA GLY A 322 -17.97 -48.76 -14.74
C GLY A 322 -17.86 -47.84 -15.97
N THR A 323 -17.32 -46.63 -15.86
CA THR A 323 -17.30 -45.62 -16.95
C THR A 323 -16.03 -45.65 -17.83
N ASN A 324 -15.15 -46.64 -17.74
CA ASN A 324 -13.84 -46.67 -18.41
C ASN A 324 -12.94 -45.45 -18.21
N GLY A 325 -13.22 -44.64 -17.18
CA GLY A 325 -12.51 -43.38 -16.91
C GLY A 325 -11.00 -43.56 -16.69
N LYS A 326 -10.55 -44.73 -16.22
CA LYS A 326 -9.11 -45.06 -16.08
C LYS A 326 -8.38 -45.17 -17.44
N GLU A 327 -9.03 -45.77 -18.42
CA GLU A 327 -8.48 -45.93 -19.75
C GLU A 327 -8.43 -44.60 -20.52
N ILE A 328 -9.48 -43.80 -20.38
CA ILE A 328 -9.55 -42.42 -20.93
C ILE A 328 -8.45 -41.53 -20.31
N ALA A 329 -8.28 -41.58 -18.99
CA ALA A 329 -7.24 -40.82 -18.29
C ALA A 329 -5.83 -41.22 -18.74
N ARG A 330 -5.59 -42.53 -18.94
CA ARG A 330 -4.30 -43.06 -19.44
C ARG A 330 -4.03 -42.63 -20.88
N GLN A 331 -5.05 -42.58 -21.73
CA GLN A 331 -4.95 -42.17 -23.12
C GLN A 331 -4.67 -40.65 -23.23
N ILE A 332 -5.33 -39.82 -22.42
CA ILE A 332 -5.05 -38.40 -22.31
C ILE A 332 -3.63 -38.14 -21.83
N ALA A 333 -3.16 -38.87 -20.82
CA ALA A 333 -1.80 -38.75 -20.31
C ALA A 333 -0.76 -39.06 -21.37
N LYS A 334 -1.02 -40.11 -22.18
CA LYS A 334 -0.15 -40.52 -23.30
C LYS A 334 -0.12 -39.48 -24.43
N GLU A 335 -1.27 -38.91 -24.80
CA GLU A 335 -1.33 -37.88 -25.85
C GLU A 335 -0.69 -36.53 -25.41
N LEU A 336 -0.82 -36.19 -24.13
CA LEU A 336 -0.23 -34.97 -23.58
C LEU A 336 1.21 -35.15 -23.10
N ASN A 337 1.76 -36.36 -23.20
CA ASN A 337 3.09 -36.74 -22.73
C ASN A 337 3.33 -36.33 -21.25
N ILE A 338 2.33 -36.60 -20.40
CA ILE A 338 2.39 -36.38 -18.95
C ILE A 338 2.31 -37.71 -18.21
N GLU A 339 2.88 -37.76 -17.00
CA GLU A 339 2.81 -38.97 -16.19
C GLU A 339 1.37 -39.26 -15.74
N PHE A 340 0.97 -40.52 -15.80
CA PHE A 340 -0.31 -41.00 -15.31
C PHE A 340 -0.15 -41.54 -13.89
N TYR A 341 -0.90 -40.97 -12.96
CA TYR A 341 -0.95 -41.40 -11.57
C TYR A 341 -2.33 -42.00 -11.29
N ASP A 342 -2.37 -43.31 -10.99
CA ASP A 342 -3.56 -43.94 -10.43
C ASP A 342 -3.47 -44.02 -8.89
N LYS A 343 -4.52 -44.56 -8.28
CA LYS A 343 -4.64 -44.65 -6.82
C LYS A 343 -3.46 -45.44 -6.21
N GLU A 344 -2.97 -46.44 -6.87
CA GLU A 344 -1.87 -47.32 -6.42
C GLU A 344 -0.54 -46.57 -6.48
N LYS A 345 -0.28 -45.90 -7.59
CA LYS A 345 0.94 -45.09 -7.80
C LYS A 345 1.01 -43.84 -6.89
N ILE A 346 -0.12 -43.22 -6.61
CA ILE A 346 -0.20 -42.11 -5.63
C ILE A 346 0.10 -42.64 -4.22
N LYS A 347 -0.39 -43.81 -3.86
CA LYS A 347 -0.12 -44.44 -2.56
C LYS A 347 1.36 -44.78 -2.39
N GLU A 348 1.98 -45.34 -3.42
CA GLU A 348 3.41 -45.68 -3.45
C GLU A 348 4.28 -44.44 -3.32
N PHE A 349 3.97 -43.37 -4.07
CA PHE A 349 4.65 -42.09 -3.99
C PHE A 349 4.50 -41.41 -2.61
N ALA A 350 3.33 -41.50 -2.00
CA ALA A 350 3.07 -40.94 -0.67
C ALA A 350 3.85 -41.69 0.44
N LEU A 351 4.03 -42.99 0.29
CA LEU A 351 4.84 -43.83 1.20
C LEU A 351 6.34 -43.53 1.05
N GLU A 352 6.84 -43.42 -0.19
CA GLU A 352 8.26 -43.13 -0.48
C GLU A 352 8.68 -41.74 0.07
N HIS A 353 7.78 -40.76 0.03
CA HIS A 353 8.06 -39.39 0.46
C HIS A 353 7.61 -39.08 1.89
N GLY A 354 7.16 -40.09 2.65
CA GLY A 354 6.83 -39.94 4.06
C GLY A 354 5.56 -39.11 4.36
N PHE A 355 4.68 -38.95 3.38
CA PHE A 355 3.41 -38.26 3.56
C PHE A 355 2.35 -39.08 4.29
N VAL A 356 2.49 -40.38 4.39
CA VAL A 356 1.59 -41.30 5.10
C VAL A 356 2.42 -42.21 6.01
N SER A 357 2.22 -42.08 7.30
CA SER A 357 2.95 -42.91 8.28
C SER A 357 2.12 -44.02 8.92
N ASN A 358 0.77 -44.02 8.83
CA ASN A 358 -0.12 -45.01 9.45
C ASN A 358 -1.40 -45.28 8.65
N LYS A 359 -1.92 -46.51 8.79
CA LYS A 359 -3.15 -47.00 8.16
C LYS A 359 -4.43 -46.20 8.44
N GLU A 360 -4.48 -45.42 9.51
CA GLU A 360 -5.66 -44.61 9.91
C GLU A 360 -5.89 -43.36 9.07
N ASN A 361 -4.92 -42.90 8.27
CA ASN A 361 -5.06 -41.75 7.39
C ASN A 361 -5.45 -42.07 5.94
N GLU A 362 -5.70 -43.32 5.63
CA GLU A 362 -6.06 -43.73 4.24
C GLU A 362 -7.39 -43.11 3.78
N ASP A 363 -8.36 -42.91 4.67
CA ASP A 363 -9.68 -42.33 4.33
C ASP A 363 -9.65 -40.81 4.11
N TYR A 364 -8.64 -40.14 4.65
CA TYR A 364 -8.54 -38.65 4.56
C TYR A 364 -8.05 -38.15 3.19
N ILE A 365 -7.25 -38.97 2.49
CA ILE A 365 -6.72 -38.59 1.16
C ILE A 365 -7.79 -38.73 0.07
N TYR A 366 -8.87 -39.45 0.33
CA TYR A 366 -9.91 -39.77 -0.64
C TYR A 366 -11.23 -39.02 -0.43
N SER A 367 -11.37 -38.21 0.62
CA SER A 367 -12.59 -37.47 0.97
C SER A 367 -12.60 -36.00 0.59
N GLN A 368 -11.54 -35.48 -0.05
CA GLN A 368 -11.50 -34.07 -0.54
C GLN A 368 -11.45 -34.01 -2.06
#